data_8f0b4cdb10bbfda0cd44516b1df17b77
#
_entry.id   8f0b4cdb10bbfda0cd44516b1df17b77
#
_cell.length_a   1.000
_cell.length_b   1.000
_cell.length_c   1.000
_cell.angle_alpha   90.00
_cell.angle_beta   90.00
_cell.angle_gamma   90.00
#
_symmetry.space_group_name_H-M   'P 1'
#
loop_
_entity.id
_entity.type
_entity.pdbx_description
1 polymer ?
#
loop_
_entity_poly.entity_id
_entity_poly.type
_entity_poly.pdbx_seq_one_letter_code
_entity_poly.pdbx_strand_id
1 'polypeptide(L)'
;MLKKRWFFLLALAMIFSFLIVLNCGEQQGEGKVTGKITGPDGQTPVAGANVSITSQGSDIVLYEKNTQSSPDGKYTFEKVPDGDYILTAEKGHFYGEITIKVSNGNVEGETDIEVSIDADKIAVVPGSYDDIGAILDDMGIGYTEITDADLEDSDTVSSFYIIFLNCGSDTYYAEETQVQDNLRNFVKAGGSIYASDWDYEYVEYTWPEAIDFYGDDLTEPKIGEGDQHVNGDIIDSCLEDYMGKSVVDLYYDLSAWVVIDGVGSGTNTDIQGDINTSEGPLQDLPLLVNFTDDNGKVIYTTFHNEAQVTADAEKILKYFVFEM
;
A
#
# COMPACT_ATOMS: atom_id res chain seq x y z
N MET A 1 -71.07 -46.63 53.21
CA MET A 1 -70.87 -45.49 54.03
C MET A 1 -69.81 -44.58 53.52
N LEU A 2 -69.96 -43.95 52.36
CA LEU A 2 -68.98 -43.09 51.75
C LEU A 2 -69.56 -41.68 51.58
N LYS A 3 -68.98 -40.71 52.26
CA LYS A 3 -69.31 -39.31 52.13
C LYS A 3 -68.65 -38.77 50.87
N LYS A 4 -69.37 -38.35 49.84
CA LYS A 4 -68.90 -37.57 48.72
C LYS A 4 -68.74 -36.12 49.15
N ARG A 5 -67.50 -35.60 49.09
CA ARG A 5 -67.17 -34.19 49.20
C ARG A 5 -67.19 -33.57 47.80
N TRP A 6 -68.07 -32.62 47.59
CA TRP A 6 -68.05 -31.77 46.42
C TRP A 6 -67.06 -30.62 46.66
N PHE A 7 -66.11 -30.54 45.82
CA PHE A 7 -65.23 -29.37 45.73
C PHE A 7 -65.77 -28.40 44.69
N PHE A 8 -66.17 -27.22 45.13
CA PHE A 8 -66.46 -26.08 44.30
C PHE A 8 -65.13 -25.54 43.80
N LEU A 9 -64.89 -25.63 42.50
CA LEU A 9 -63.81 -24.93 41.82
C LEU A 9 -64.31 -23.53 41.46
N LEU A 10 -63.87 -22.55 42.20
CA LEU A 10 -63.95 -21.14 41.83
C LEU A 10 -62.88 -20.89 40.75
N ALA A 11 -63.33 -20.75 39.53
CA ALA A 11 -62.51 -20.29 38.44
C ALA A 11 -62.27 -18.78 38.61
N LEU A 12 -61.13 -18.40 39.17
CA LEU A 12 -60.63 -17.00 39.15
C LEU A 12 -60.07 -16.67 37.79
N ALA A 13 -60.89 -16.02 36.99
CA ALA A 13 -60.40 -15.46 35.69
C ALA A 13 -59.45 -14.30 35.98
N MET A 14 -58.12 -14.57 36.03
CA MET A 14 -57.14 -13.54 35.95
C MET A 14 -57.09 -13.01 34.49
N ILE A 15 -57.65 -11.85 34.30
CA ILE A 15 -57.46 -11.06 33.11
C ILE A 15 -56.02 -10.55 33.16
N PHE A 16 -55.12 -11.28 32.52
CA PHE A 16 -53.77 -10.78 32.24
C PHE A 16 -53.92 -9.74 31.10
N SER A 17 -54.05 -8.48 31.51
CA SER A 17 -53.87 -7.35 30.56
C SER A 17 -52.43 -7.38 30.08
N PHE A 18 -52.20 -8.01 28.94
CA PHE A 18 -50.96 -7.88 28.21
C PHE A 18 -50.92 -6.44 27.69
N LEU A 19 -50.29 -5.55 28.45
CA LEU A 19 -49.83 -4.29 27.91
C LEU A 19 -48.77 -4.64 26.86
N ILE A 20 -49.22 -4.73 25.61
CA ILE A 20 -48.33 -4.61 24.44
C ILE A 20 -47.86 -3.17 24.51
N VAL A 21 -46.72 -2.93 25.12
CA VAL A 21 -45.92 -1.76 24.89
C VAL A 21 -45.50 -1.94 23.43
N LEU A 22 -46.29 -1.35 22.51
CA LEU A 22 -45.80 -1.03 21.18
C LEU A 22 -44.63 -0.06 21.42
N ASN A 23 -43.45 -0.65 21.61
CA ASN A 23 -42.24 0.10 21.40
C ASN A 23 -42.30 0.48 19.93
N CYS A 24 -42.84 1.67 19.65
CA CYS A 24 -42.52 2.35 18.39
C CYS A 24 -41.02 2.59 18.45
N GLY A 25 -40.24 1.56 18.20
CA GLY A 25 -38.86 1.73 17.82
C GLY A 25 -38.90 2.68 16.60
N GLU A 26 -38.42 3.88 16.77
CA GLU A 26 -38.13 4.72 15.64
C GLU A 26 -37.38 3.81 14.67
N GLN A 27 -37.92 3.69 13.47
CA GLN A 27 -37.26 2.92 12.43
C GLN A 27 -35.96 3.63 12.17
N GLN A 28 -34.88 3.09 12.72
CA GLN A 28 -33.56 3.66 12.62
C GLN A 28 -33.27 3.79 11.12
N GLY A 29 -33.02 4.99 10.64
CA GLY A 29 -32.69 5.20 9.25
C GLY A 29 -31.44 4.41 8.91
N GLU A 30 -31.34 3.92 7.69
CA GLU A 30 -30.13 3.30 7.17
C GLU A 30 -29.61 4.16 6.03
N GLY A 31 -28.38 4.68 6.17
CA GLY A 31 -27.70 5.48 5.15
C GLY A 31 -26.78 4.64 4.26
N LYS A 32 -26.38 5.26 3.15
CA LYS A 32 -25.27 4.79 2.33
C LYS A 32 -24.14 5.79 2.45
N VAL A 33 -22.98 5.34 2.95
CA VAL A 33 -21.76 6.15 3.05
C VAL A 33 -20.85 5.81 1.88
N THR A 34 -20.49 6.81 1.09
CA THR A 34 -19.58 6.67 -0.05
C THR A 34 -18.58 7.81 0.00
N GLY A 35 -17.33 7.52 -0.35
CA GLY A 35 -16.27 8.51 -0.43
C GLY A 35 -15.12 8.01 -1.27
N LYS A 36 -14.04 8.78 -1.29
CA LYS A 36 -12.80 8.48 -2.00
C LYS A 36 -11.62 8.56 -1.04
N ILE A 37 -10.66 7.67 -1.21
CA ILE A 37 -9.37 7.73 -0.53
C ILE A 37 -8.35 8.34 -1.49
N THR A 38 -7.67 9.38 -1.02
CA THR A 38 -6.63 10.07 -1.80
C THR A 38 -5.35 10.22 -0.99
N GLY A 39 -4.24 10.41 -1.69
CA GLY A 39 -3.00 10.89 -1.09
C GLY A 39 -3.10 12.34 -0.61
N PRO A 40 -2.01 12.89 -0.03
CA PRO A 40 -1.98 14.24 0.53
C PRO A 40 -2.23 15.35 -0.50
N ASP A 41 -2.04 15.09 -1.79
CA ASP A 41 -2.38 16.01 -2.90
C ASP A 41 -3.89 16.15 -3.13
N GLY A 42 -4.72 15.35 -2.46
CA GLY A 42 -6.17 15.29 -2.64
C GLY A 42 -6.62 14.77 -4.01
N GLN A 43 -5.71 14.25 -4.83
CA GLN A 43 -5.97 13.84 -6.22
C GLN A 43 -5.57 12.40 -6.51
N THR A 44 -4.35 12.00 -6.12
CA THR A 44 -3.83 10.65 -6.37
C THR A 44 -4.70 9.61 -5.64
N PRO A 45 -5.41 8.72 -6.36
CA PRO A 45 -6.27 7.73 -5.73
C PRO A 45 -5.44 6.66 -5.02
N VAL A 46 -5.87 6.25 -3.84
CA VAL A 46 -5.25 5.16 -3.09
C VAL A 46 -6.08 3.90 -3.29
N ALA A 47 -5.56 3.01 -4.13
CA ALA A 47 -6.20 1.73 -4.46
C ALA A 47 -5.98 0.71 -3.33
N GLY A 48 -6.99 -0.13 -3.06
CA GLY A 48 -6.86 -1.23 -2.10
C GLY A 48 -6.65 -0.79 -0.65
N ALA A 49 -6.88 0.49 -0.30
CA ALA A 49 -6.82 0.94 1.09
C ALA A 49 -7.88 0.23 1.94
N ASN A 50 -7.50 -0.22 3.13
CA ASN A 50 -8.45 -0.74 4.10
C ASN A 50 -9.23 0.42 4.72
N VAL A 51 -10.54 0.43 4.52
CA VAL A 51 -11.43 1.47 5.06
C VAL A 51 -12.32 0.86 6.12
N SER A 52 -12.38 1.47 7.31
CA SER A 52 -13.29 1.06 8.36
C SER A 52 -14.28 2.16 8.71
N ILE A 53 -15.47 1.76 9.20
CA ILE A 53 -16.47 2.62 9.79
C ILE A 53 -16.83 2.08 11.16
N THR A 54 -16.66 2.88 12.21
CA THR A 54 -16.87 2.46 13.60
C THR A 54 -17.74 3.49 14.32
N SER A 55 -18.77 3.02 15.04
CA SER A 55 -19.65 3.89 15.82
C SER A 55 -18.87 4.60 16.95
N GLN A 56 -19.13 5.91 17.11
CA GLN A 56 -18.49 6.76 18.11
C GLN A 56 -19.36 6.88 19.37
N GLY A 57 -18.74 6.96 20.54
CA GLY A 57 -19.39 7.46 21.76
C GLY A 57 -19.98 6.44 22.72
N SER A 58 -19.72 5.12 22.59
CA SER A 58 -20.05 4.13 23.62
C SER A 58 -18.84 3.27 23.98
N ASP A 59 -18.75 2.82 25.24
CA ASP A 59 -17.74 1.84 25.68
C ASP A 59 -17.90 0.48 24.98
N ILE A 60 -18.94 0.32 24.16
CA ILE A 60 -19.24 -0.87 23.36
C ILE A 60 -19.39 -0.43 21.92
N VAL A 61 -18.54 -0.97 21.02
CA VAL A 61 -18.70 -0.81 19.58
C VAL A 61 -20.04 -1.42 19.17
N LEU A 62 -20.99 -0.57 18.73
CA LEU A 62 -22.33 -1.01 18.33
C LEU A 62 -22.40 -1.36 16.84
N TYR A 63 -21.53 -0.78 16.05
CA TYR A 63 -21.49 -0.97 14.60
C TYR A 63 -20.06 -0.79 14.10
N GLU A 64 -19.58 -1.77 13.37
CA GLU A 64 -18.28 -1.78 12.73
C GLU A 64 -18.37 -2.52 11.41
N LYS A 65 -17.82 -1.97 10.36
CA LYS A 65 -17.63 -2.62 9.05
C LYS A 65 -16.33 -2.20 8.42
N ASN A 66 -15.79 -3.09 7.58
CA ASN A 66 -14.59 -2.86 6.79
C ASN A 66 -14.90 -3.07 5.31
N THR A 67 -14.20 -2.36 4.45
CA THR A 67 -14.18 -2.52 3.00
C THR A 67 -12.80 -2.13 2.47
N GLN A 68 -12.58 -2.32 1.18
CA GLN A 68 -11.38 -1.79 0.51
C GLN A 68 -11.78 -0.77 -0.54
N SER A 69 -10.90 0.20 -0.77
CA SER A 69 -11.07 1.15 -1.87
C SER A 69 -10.81 0.45 -3.21
N SER A 70 -11.58 0.85 -4.21
CA SER A 70 -11.40 0.44 -5.61
C SER A 70 -10.16 1.08 -6.25
N PRO A 71 -9.76 0.66 -7.46
CA PRO A 71 -8.59 1.24 -8.14
C PRO A 71 -8.61 2.76 -8.31
N ASP A 72 -9.81 3.37 -8.37
CA ASP A 72 -10.01 4.83 -8.41
C ASP A 72 -10.18 5.47 -7.01
N GLY A 73 -9.84 4.73 -5.96
CA GLY A 73 -9.87 5.16 -4.56
C GLY A 73 -11.25 5.13 -3.92
N LYS A 74 -12.34 4.79 -4.63
CA LYS A 74 -13.69 4.85 -4.09
C LYS A 74 -14.00 3.71 -3.11
N TYR A 75 -14.81 4.04 -2.09
CA TYR A 75 -15.33 3.05 -1.15
C TYR A 75 -16.83 3.26 -0.89
N THR A 76 -17.49 2.22 -0.34
CA THR A 76 -18.91 2.27 -0.03
C THR A 76 -19.24 1.38 1.17
N PHE A 77 -20.04 1.93 2.10
CA PHE A 77 -20.74 1.19 3.13
C PHE A 77 -22.24 1.32 2.93
N GLU A 78 -22.91 0.19 2.74
CA GLU A 78 -24.36 0.11 2.62
C GLU A 78 -25.01 -0.16 3.98
N LYS A 79 -26.21 0.39 4.19
CA LYS A 79 -27.04 0.15 5.36
C LYS A 79 -26.33 0.51 6.68
N VAL A 80 -25.80 1.73 6.73
CA VAL A 80 -25.22 2.30 7.94
C VAL A 80 -26.35 2.89 8.78
N PRO A 81 -26.56 2.43 10.03
CA PRO A 81 -27.58 2.97 10.92
C PRO A 81 -27.36 4.45 11.23
N ASP A 82 -28.40 5.14 11.71
CA ASP A 82 -28.24 6.50 12.22
C ASP A 82 -27.30 6.50 13.43
N GLY A 83 -26.35 7.44 13.46
CA GLY A 83 -25.32 7.56 14.51
C GLY A 83 -24.16 8.45 14.12
N ASP A 84 -23.24 8.63 15.06
CA ASP A 84 -21.96 9.29 14.84
C ASP A 84 -20.87 8.23 14.62
N TYR A 85 -20.01 8.44 13.64
CA TYR A 85 -19.03 7.45 13.20
C TYR A 85 -17.64 8.05 12.99
N ILE A 86 -16.63 7.21 13.20
CA ILE A 86 -15.27 7.43 12.74
C ILE A 86 -15.09 6.57 11.48
N LEU A 87 -14.58 7.19 10.43
CA LEU A 87 -14.07 6.52 9.24
C LEU A 87 -12.55 6.58 9.27
N THR A 88 -11.89 5.45 9.08
CA THR A 88 -10.44 5.38 8.93
C THR A 88 -10.07 4.74 7.61
N ALA A 89 -8.93 5.13 7.07
CA ALA A 89 -8.33 4.50 5.89
C ALA A 89 -6.86 4.24 6.16
N GLU A 90 -6.39 3.05 5.77
CA GLU A 90 -4.99 2.62 5.94
C GLU A 90 -4.49 1.96 4.66
N LYS A 91 -3.29 2.32 4.23
CA LYS A 91 -2.58 1.67 3.12
C LYS A 91 -1.07 1.78 3.34
N GLY A 92 -0.36 0.63 3.44
CA GLY A 92 1.03 0.64 3.84
C GLY A 92 1.21 1.38 5.18
N HIS A 93 2.09 2.36 5.19
CA HIS A 93 2.32 3.22 6.36
C HIS A 93 1.46 4.51 6.36
N PHE A 94 0.54 4.66 5.40
CA PHE A 94 -0.33 5.83 5.29
C PHE A 94 -1.64 5.63 6.04
N TYR A 95 -2.07 6.66 6.75
CA TYR A 95 -3.28 6.66 7.57
C TYR A 95 -4.08 7.95 7.39
N GLY A 96 -5.40 7.84 7.45
CA GLY A 96 -6.31 8.97 7.47
C GLY A 96 -7.56 8.67 8.30
N GLU A 97 -8.12 9.71 8.94
CA GLU A 97 -9.31 9.59 9.80
C GLU A 97 -10.22 10.80 9.64
N ILE A 98 -11.52 10.55 9.56
CA ILE A 98 -12.55 11.59 9.58
C ILE A 98 -13.74 11.15 10.44
N THR A 99 -14.56 12.10 10.85
CA THR A 99 -15.82 11.83 11.53
C THR A 99 -17.00 12.23 10.67
N ILE A 100 -18.04 11.40 10.68
CA ILE A 100 -19.30 11.65 9.97
C ILE A 100 -20.49 11.40 10.90
N LYS A 101 -21.65 11.90 10.49
CA LYS A 101 -22.92 11.57 11.11
C LYS A 101 -23.90 11.02 10.08
N VAL A 102 -24.61 9.96 10.43
CA VAL A 102 -25.75 9.46 9.66
C VAL A 102 -27.02 9.82 10.44
N SER A 103 -27.95 10.51 9.79
CA SER A 103 -29.18 10.99 10.39
C SER A 103 -30.36 10.86 9.42
N ASN A 104 -31.40 10.09 9.79
CA ASN A 104 -32.55 9.76 8.92
C ASN A 104 -32.10 9.19 7.56
N GLY A 105 -31.03 8.38 7.55
CA GLY A 105 -30.46 7.79 6.34
C GLY A 105 -29.60 8.74 5.48
N ASN A 106 -29.41 9.99 5.89
CA ASN A 106 -28.57 10.96 5.20
C ASN A 106 -27.20 11.05 5.90
N VAL A 107 -26.15 11.21 5.10
CA VAL A 107 -24.79 11.40 5.59
C VAL A 107 -24.50 12.89 5.70
N GLU A 108 -23.99 13.33 6.84
CA GLU A 108 -23.56 14.68 7.13
C GLU A 108 -22.05 14.69 7.41
N GLY A 109 -21.32 15.61 6.80
CA GLY A 109 -19.85 15.74 6.88
C GLY A 109 -19.13 15.35 5.60
N GLU A 110 -17.81 15.53 5.62
CA GLU A 110 -16.91 15.07 4.56
C GLU A 110 -16.83 13.55 4.60
N THR A 111 -16.79 12.92 3.44
CA THR A 111 -16.65 11.45 3.34
C THR A 111 -15.39 11.02 2.57
N ASP A 112 -14.71 11.96 1.92
CA ASP A 112 -13.42 11.67 1.32
C ASP A 112 -12.34 11.68 2.41
N ILE A 113 -11.42 10.72 2.36
CA ILE A 113 -10.34 10.57 3.35
C ILE A 113 -9.02 10.77 2.63
N GLU A 114 -8.26 11.76 3.08
CA GLU A 114 -6.88 11.94 2.71
C GLU A 114 -6.00 11.13 3.66
N VAL A 115 -5.19 10.20 3.11
CA VAL A 115 -4.21 9.47 3.90
C VAL A 115 -2.85 10.16 3.81
N SER A 116 -2.12 10.16 4.91
CA SER A 116 -0.81 10.82 5.02
C SER A 116 0.13 10.01 5.89
N ILE A 117 1.40 10.38 5.85
CA ILE A 117 2.48 9.90 6.70
C ILE A 117 3.32 11.10 7.11
N ASP A 118 3.93 11.07 8.28
CA ASP A 118 4.82 12.14 8.72
C ASP A 118 6.09 12.18 7.87
N ALA A 119 6.51 13.37 7.43
CA ALA A 119 7.66 13.58 6.56
C ALA A 119 8.99 13.06 7.16
N ASP A 120 9.11 13.02 8.49
CA ASP A 120 10.26 12.48 9.21
C ASP A 120 10.27 10.93 9.24
N LYS A 121 9.30 10.27 8.62
CA LYS A 121 9.20 8.81 8.50
C LYS A 121 9.57 8.29 7.12
N ILE A 122 9.84 9.17 6.17
CA ILE A 122 10.32 8.81 4.83
C ILE A 122 11.72 9.34 4.64
N ALA A 123 12.64 8.46 4.25
CA ALA A 123 13.98 8.83 3.84
C ALA A 123 14.15 8.67 2.33
N VAL A 124 14.90 9.59 1.72
CA VAL A 124 15.37 9.48 0.34
C VAL A 124 16.88 9.59 0.35
N VAL A 125 17.57 8.58 -0.17
CA VAL A 125 18.99 8.65 -0.54
C VAL A 125 19.02 9.13 -2.00
N PRO A 126 19.49 10.37 -2.25
CA PRO A 126 19.46 10.94 -3.60
C PRO A 126 20.45 10.23 -4.52
N GLY A 127 20.05 9.99 -5.75
CA GLY A 127 20.87 9.46 -6.83
C GLY A 127 21.17 10.49 -7.91
N SER A 128 22.04 10.12 -8.85
CA SER A 128 22.38 10.97 -9.98
C SER A 128 21.47 10.75 -11.20
N TYR A 129 20.71 9.64 -11.19
CA TYR A 129 19.92 9.16 -12.34
C TYR A 129 18.48 8.83 -12.00
N ASP A 130 18.07 9.04 -10.76
CA ASP A 130 16.68 8.88 -10.32
C ASP A 130 16.27 10.04 -9.41
N ASP A 131 15.00 10.42 -9.46
CA ASP A 131 14.42 11.47 -8.63
C ASP A 131 13.02 11.06 -8.14
N ILE A 132 12.99 10.05 -7.25
CA ILE A 132 11.74 9.69 -6.59
C ILE A 132 11.18 10.85 -5.74
N GLY A 133 12.06 11.77 -5.29
CA GLY A 133 11.66 12.97 -4.57
C GLY A 133 10.66 13.80 -5.35
N ALA A 134 10.83 13.95 -6.67
CA ALA A 134 9.86 14.65 -7.51
C ALA A 134 8.48 13.97 -7.54
N ILE A 135 8.43 12.63 -7.49
CA ILE A 135 7.17 11.88 -7.38
C ILE A 135 6.50 12.17 -6.02
N LEU A 136 7.28 12.14 -4.93
CA LEU A 136 6.77 12.42 -3.58
C LEU A 136 6.26 13.87 -3.48
N ASP A 137 6.99 14.82 -4.03
CA ASP A 137 6.60 16.25 -4.08
C ASP A 137 5.29 16.44 -4.85
N ASP A 138 5.14 15.81 -6.01
CA ASP A 138 3.91 15.83 -6.81
C ASP A 138 2.71 15.23 -6.06
N MET A 139 2.96 14.25 -5.19
CA MET A 139 1.95 13.64 -4.33
C MET A 139 1.70 14.42 -3.03
N GLY A 140 2.44 15.52 -2.79
CA GLY A 140 2.36 16.30 -1.56
C GLY A 140 2.92 15.58 -0.34
N ILE A 141 3.81 14.58 -0.53
CA ILE A 141 4.41 13.77 0.50
C ILE A 141 5.78 14.35 0.86
N GLY A 142 5.94 14.79 2.12
CA GLY A 142 7.23 15.25 2.61
C GLY A 142 8.16 14.09 2.95
N TYR A 143 9.47 14.33 2.82
CA TYR A 143 10.50 13.35 3.13
C TYR A 143 11.76 14.03 3.70
N THR A 144 12.70 13.21 4.20
CA THR A 144 14.01 13.64 4.68
C THR A 144 15.08 13.07 3.75
N GLU A 145 15.92 13.94 3.17
CA GLU A 145 17.12 13.45 2.48
C GLU A 145 18.17 12.98 3.48
N ILE A 146 18.71 11.80 3.21
CA ILE A 146 19.85 11.23 3.95
C ILE A 146 20.95 10.84 2.97
N THR A 147 22.15 10.64 3.46
CA THR A 147 23.27 10.16 2.64
C THR A 147 23.43 8.66 2.75
N ASP A 148 24.14 8.03 1.80
CA ASP A 148 24.51 6.63 1.86
C ASP A 148 25.25 6.29 3.16
N ALA A 149 26.10 7.19 3.65
CA ALA A 149 26.82 7.02 4.93
C ALA A 149 25.87 6.97 6.14
N ASP A 150 24.72 7.61 6.09
CA ASP A 150 23.73 7.56 7.19
C ASP A 150 23.10 6.17 7.33
N LEU A 151 23.19 5.32 6.31
CA LEU A 151 22.75 3.92 6.36
C LEU A 151 23.61 3.04 7.28
N GLU A 152 24.82 3.47 7.64
CA GLU A 152 25.65 2.81 8.65
C GLU A 152 25.12 2.98 10.08
N ASP A 153 24.32 4.03 10.33
CA ASP A 153 23.74 4.30 11.65
C ASP A 153 22.38 3.64 11.82
N SER A 154 22.33 2.58 12.63
CA SER A 154 21.11 1.83 12.90
C SER A 154 19.99 2.67 13.54
N ASP A 155 20.33 3.69 14.34
CA ASP A 155 19.33 4.55 14.98
C ASP A 155 18.69 5.46 13.92
N THR A 156 19.48 5.97 12.98
CA THR A 156 18.98 6.72 11.82
C THR A 156 18.06 5.87 10.96
N VAL A 157 18.53 4.70 10.49
CA VAL A 157 17.74 3.78 9.63
C VAL A 157 16.43 3.38 10.30
N SER A 158 16.46 3.01 11.58
CA SER A 158 15.27 2.57 12.32
C SER A 158 14.28 3.70 12.67
N SER A 159 14.65 4.96 12.46
CA SER A 159 13.75 6.09 12.71
C SER A 159 12.71 6.29 11.60
N PHE A 160 12.94 5.73 10.43
CA PHE A 160 12.05 5.81 9.27
C PHE A 160 11.07 4.63 9.20
N TYR A 161 10.09 4.73 8.30
CA TYR A 161 9.20 3.65 7.88
C TYR A 161 9.45 3.24 6.43
N ILE A 162 9.88 4.21 5.60
CA ILE A 162 10.16 4.00 4.19
C ILE A 162 11.52 4.60 3.85
N ILE A 163 12.33 3.87 3.10
CA ILE A 163 13.61 4.34 2.57
C ILE A 163 13.62 4.14 1.06
N PHE A 164 13.86 5.22 0.31
CA PHE A 164 14.07 5.20 -1.13
C PHE A 164 15.56 5.31 -1.43
N LEU A 165 16.08 4.36 -2.21
CA LEU A 165 17.45 4.32 -2.72
C LEU A 165 17.39 4.61 -4.23
N ASN A 166 17.84 5.80 -4.60
CA ASN A 166 17.73 6.30 -5.98
C ASN A 166 18.93 5.91 -6.81
N CYS A 167 18.72 5.40 -8.01
CA CYS A 167 19.74 5.05 -8.98
C CYS A 167 20.85 6.11 -9.10
N GLY A 168 22.09 5.68 -8.92
CA GLY A 168 23.27 6.54 -8.98
C GLY A 168 23.63 7.18 -7.63
N SER A 169 23.23 6.59 -6.52
CA SER A 169 23.77 6.84 -5.18
C SER A 169 25.21 6.26 -5.05
N ASP A 170 25.83 6.36 -3.89
CA ASP A 170 27.17 5.80 -3.65
C ASP A 170 27.07 4.35 -3.14
N THR A 171 26.98 3.40 -4.07
CA THR A 171 26.84 1.97 -3.78
C THR A 171 28.03 1.33 -3.08
N TYR A 172 29.17 2.06 -2.89
CA TYR A 172 30.27 1.58 -2.05
C TYR A 172 29.76 1.17 -0.65
N TYR A 173 28.78 1.87 -0.11
CA TYR A 173 28.19 1.55 1.18
C TYR A 173 27.38 0.24 1.19
N ALA A 174 26.92 -0.24 0.04
CA ALA A 174 26.22 -1.52 -0.06
C ALA A 174 27.13 -2.72 0.31
N GLU A 175 28.47 -2.61 0.11
CA GLU A 175 29.43 -3.63 0.49
C GLU A 175 29.64 -3.73 2.01
N GLU A 176 29.28 -2.68 2.76
CA GLU A 176 29.50 -2.63 4.20
C GLU A 176 28.50 -3.52 4.95
N THR A 177 29.02 -4.52 5.67
CA THR A 177 28.17 -5.46 6.43
C THR A 177 27.23 -4.75 7.40
N GLN A 178 27.64 -3.60 7.96
CA GLN A 178 26.81 -2.82 8.87
C GLN A 178 25.57 -2.26 8.17
N VAL A 179 25.72 -1.77 6.94
CA VAL A 179 24.60 -1.29 6.11
C VAL A 179 23.65 -2.43 5.77
N GLN A 180 24.19 -3.58 5.33
CA GLN A 180 23.39 -4.78 5.02
C GLN A 180 22.57 -5.24 6.24
N ASP A 181 23.21 -5.28 7.41
CA ASP A 181 22.53 -5.67 8.65
C ASP A 181 21.47 -4.65 9.06
N ASN A 182 21.75 -3.34 8.93
CA ASN A 182 20.80 -2.28 9.24
C ASN A 182 19.57 -2.34 8.32
N LEU A 183 19.77 -2.46 7.00
CA LEU A 183 18.68 -2.55 6.02
C LEU A 183 17.84 -3.81 6.25
N ARG A 184 18.49 -4.97 6.47
CA ARG A 184 17.79 -6.22 6.77
C ARG A 184 16.97 -6.13 8.05
N ASN A 185 17.53 -5.58 9.12
CA ASN A 185 16.83 -5.42 10.39
C ASN A 185 15.69 -4.43 10.28
N PHE A 186 15.84 -3.36 9.51
CA PHE A 186 14.82 -2.38 9.22
C PHE A 186 13.61 -3.02 8.52
N VAL A 187 13.84 -3.79 7.45
CA VAL A 187 12.76 -4.49 6.74
C VAL A 187 12.10 -5.53 7.64
N LYS A 188 12.88 -6.33 8.39
CA LYS A 188 12.31 -7.30 9.34
C LYS A 188 11.45 -6.67 10.42
N ALA A 189 11.77 -5.47 10.84
CA ALA A 189 10.99 -4.71 11.81
C ALA A 189 9.69 -4.14 11.24
N GLY A 190 9.49 -4.18 9.92
CA GLY A 190 8.30 -3.70 9.22
C GLY A 190 8.55 -2.49 8.32
N GLY A 191 9.79 -2.03 8.19
CA GLY A 191 10.16 -0.97 7.26
C GLY A 191 10.07 -1.41 5.80
N SER A 192 9.93 -0.45 4.90
CA SER A 192 9.87 -0.70 3.46
C SER A 192 11.02 -0.03 2.72
N ILE A 193 11.60 -0.72 1.75
CA ILE A 193 12.67 -0.20 0.90
C ILE A 193 12.23 -0.22 -0.56
N TYR A 194 12.46 0.89 -1.25
CA TYR A 194 12.47 0.96 -2.71
C TYR A 194 13.91 1.17 -3.17
N ALA A 195 14.32 0.43 -4.19
CA ALA A 195 15.59 0.63 -4.88
C ALA A 195 15.37 0.60 -6.40
N SER A 196 16.13 1.39 -7.14
CA SER A 196 16.02 1.46 -8.59
C SER A 196 17.37 1.24 -9.27
N ASP A 197 17.32 0.50 -10.38
CA ASP A 197 18.39 0.27 -11.36
C ASP A 197 19.76 0.01 -10.69
N TRP A 198 20.72 0.92 -10.79
CA TRP A 198 22.09 0.72 -10.28
C TRP A 198 22.20 0.62 -8.76
N ASP A 199 21.18 0.94 -8.01
CA ASP A 199 21.13 0.66 -6.56
C ASP A 199 20.78 -0.81 -6.27
N TYR A 200 20.79 -1.70 -7.28
CA TYR A 200 20.66 -3.15 -7.16
C TYR A 200 21.68 -3.73 -6.15
N GLU A 201 22.86 -3.13 -6.01
CA GLU A 201 23.88 -3.62 -5.08
C GLU A 201 23.38 -3.65 -3.64
N TYR A 202 22.59 -2.65 -3.19
CA TYR A 202 21.99 -2.69 -1.86
C TYR A 202 21.06 -3.90 -1.67
N VAL A 203 20.33 -4.27 -2.73
CA VAL A 203 19.43 -5.43 -2.71
C VAL A 203 20.22 -6.73 -2.77
N GLU A 204 21.18 -6.83 -3.69
CA GLU A 204 21.97 -8.03 -3.91
C GLU A 204 22.84 -8.38 -2.69
N TYR A 205 23.57 -7.41 -2.12
CA TYR A 205 24.36 -7.66 -0.91
C TYR A 205 23.51 -7.99 0.31
N THR A 206 22.32 -7.39 0.41
CA THR A 206 21.45 -7.60 1.57
C THR A 206 20.60 -8.86 1.43
N TRP A 207 20.05 -9.17 0.27
CA TRP A 207 19.16 -10.31 -0.01
C TRP A 207 19.55 -11.09 -1.26
N PRO A 208 20.74 -11.70 -1.33
CA PRO A 208 21.30 -12.31 -2.54
C PRO A 208 20.46 -13.46 -3.14
N GLU A 209 19.52 -14.00 -2.37
CA GLU A 209 18.63 -15.08 -2.83
C GLU A 209 17.29 -14.56 -3.37
N ALA A 210 17.03 -13.24 -3.29
CA ALA A 210 15.73 -12.66 -3.63
C ALA A 210 15.60 -12.36 -5.12
N ILE A 211 16.64 -11.82 -5.73
CA ILE A 211 16.69 -11.45 -7.16
C ILE A 211 17.96 -12.04 -7.76
N ASP A 212 17.85 -12.58 -8.96
CA ASP A 212 18.96 -13.08 -9.76
C ASP A 212 19.21 -12.06 -10.88
N PHE A 213 20.25 -11.27 -10.74
CA PHE A 213 20.59 -10.24 -11.71
C PHE A 213 21.37 -10.86 -12.89
N TYR A 214 21.13 -10.36 -14.10
CA TYR A 214 21.70 -10.92 -15.31
C TYR A 214 23.23 -10.78 -15.37
N GLY A 215 23.95 -11.87 -15.44
CA GLY A 215 25.41 -11.93 -15.54
C GLY A 215 26.07 -12.36 -14.24
N ASP A 216 27.21 -11.76 -13.91
CA ASP A 216 27.91 -11.94 -12.64
C ASP A 216 27.52 -10.79 -11.71
N ASP A 217 26.53 -11.01 -10.89
CA ASP A 217 25.68 -10.03 -10.23
C ASP A 217 26.46 -8.84 -9.63
N LEU A 218 27.45 -9.11 -8.81
CA LEU A 218 28.14 -8.05 -8.06
C LEU A 218 29.37 -7.48 -8.76
N THR A 219 29.97 -8.22 -9.71
CA THR A 219 31.22 -7.77 -10.33
C THR A 219 31.04 -7.24 -11.75
N GLU A 220 30.16 -7.86 -12.52
CA GLU A 220 29.92 -7.53 -13.92
C GLU A 220 28.46 -7.77 -14.28
N PRO A 221 27.49 -7.00 -13.75
CA PRO A 221 26.10 -7.19 -14.11
C PRO A 221 25.96 -6.92 -15.61
N LYS A 222 25.20 -7.76 -16.30
CA LYS A 222 24.89 -7.51 -17.70
C LYS A 222 23.79 -6.46 -17.81
N ILE A 223 23.91 -5.65 -18.84
CA ILE A 223 23.12 -4.44 -19.00
C ILE A 223 22.16 -4.56 -20.18
N GLY A 224 21.01 -3.93 -20.03
CA GLY A 224 20.10 -3.63 -21.11
C GLY A 224 20.64 -2.50 -22.00
N GLU A 225 20.26 -2.51 -23.28
CA GLU A 225 20.55 -1.42 -24.20
C GLU A 225 19.72 -0.19 -23.82
N GLY A 226 20.34 0.97 -23.84
CA GLY A 226 19.65 2.24 -23.67
C GLY A 226 18.85 2.69 -24.89
N ASP A 227 18.17 3.83 -24.75
CA ASP A 227 17.31 4.43 -25.79
C ASP A 227 16.27 3.43 -26.33
N GLN A 228 15.67 2.61 -25.44
CA GLN A 228 14.66 1.65 -25.83
C GLN A 228 13.34 1.83 -25.09
N HIS A 229 12.24 1.63 -25.82
CA HIS A 229 10.92 1.46 -25.25
C HIS A 229 10.66 -0.03 -25.03
N VAL A 230 10.26 -0.39 -23.82
CA VAL A 230 9.89 -1.75 -23.45
C VAL A 230 8.39 -1.78 -23.13
N ASN A 231 7.67 -2.68 -23.83
CA ASN A 231 6.30 -2.99 -23.45
C ASN A 231 6.34 -3.96 -22.26
N GLY A 232 6.02 -3.47 -21.08
CA GLY A 232 5.95 -4.28 -19.88
C GLY A 232 4.56 -4.89 -19.71
N ASP A 233 4.48 -6.21 -19.68
CA ASP A 233 3.26 -6.93 -19.32
C ASP A 233 3.08 -6.88 -17.81
N ILE A 234 1.92 -6.39 -17.35
CA ILE A 234 1.58 -6.35 -15.92
C ILE A 234 1.11 -7.73 -15.49
N ILE A 235 1.79 -8.30 -14.50
CA ILE A 235 1.50 -9.62 -13.94
C ILE A 235 0.68 -9.51 -12.64
N ASP A 236 0.92 -8.46 -11.84
CA ASP A 236 0.14 -8.19 -10.64
C ASP A 236 -1.25 -7.65 -10.99
N SER A 237 -2.29 -8.36 -10.57
CA SER A 237 -3.68 -8.00 -10.91
C SER A 237 -4.17 -6.72 -10.24
N CYS A 238 -3.64 -6.34 -9.08
CA CYS A 238 -4.02 -5.11 -8.40
C CYS A 238 -3.41 -3.90 -9.13
N LEU A 239 -2.17 -4.05 -9.60
CA LEU A 239 -1.52 -3.04 -10.44
C LEU A 239 -2.23 -2.94 -11.82
N GLU A 240 -2.61 -4.06 -12.44
CA GLU A 240 -3.37 -4.07 -13.70
C GLU A 240 -4.69 -3.29 -13.54
N ASP A 241 -5.44 -3.56 -12.48
CA ASP A 241 -6.69 -2.88 -12.17
C ASP A 241 -6.47 -1.37 -11.93
N TYR A 242 -5.41 -0.98 -11.21
CA TYR A 242 -5.05 0.41 -10.98
C TYR A 242 -4.64 1.13 -12.26
N MET A 243 -3.83 0.50 -13.09
CA MET A 243 -3.39 1.03 -14.37
C MET A 243 -4.55 1.10 -15.38
N GLY A 244 -5.53 0.18 -15.29
CA GLY A 244 -6.64 0.04 -16.24
C GLY A 244 -6.22 -0.53 -17.59
N LYS A 245 -5.08 -1.21 -17.64
CA LYS A 245 -4.48 -1.84 -18.83
C LYS A 245 -3.48 -2.91 -18.41
N SER A 246 -3.26 -3.92 -19.24
CA SER A 246 -2.36 -5.02 -18.98
C SER A 246 -0.94 -4.82 -19.53
N VAL A 247 -0.70 -3.75 -20.29
CA VAL A 247 0.62 -3.45 -20.89
C VAL A 247 0.94 -1.99 -20.65
N VAL A 248 2.18 -1.72 -20.22
CA VAL A 248 2.72 -0.39 -19.96
C VAL A 248 3.90 -0.10 -20.86
N ASP A 249 4.13 1.18 -21.16
CA ASP A 249 5.30 1.66 -21.90
C ASP A 249 6.35 2.16 -20.89
N LEU A 250 7.50 1.50 -20.87
CA LEU A 250 8.66 1.89 -20.07
C LEU A 250 9.76 2.34 -21.02
N TYR A 251 10.32 3.52 -20.77
CA TYR A 251 11.41 4.07 -21.57
C TYR A 251 12.71 4.08 -20.78
N TYR A 252 13.73 3.42 -21.31
CA TYR A 252 15.08 3.35 -20.77
C TYR A 252 15.99 4.30 -21.55
N ASP A 253 16.19 5.49 -21.03
CA ASP A 253 16.94 6.56 -21.68
C ASP A 253 18.46 6.51 -21.39
N LEU A 254 18.87 5.92 -20.25
CA LEU A 254 20.27 5.70 -19.94
C LEU A 254 20.92 4.71 -20.92
N SER A 255 22.20 4.90 -21.17
CA SER A 255 22.97 4.03 -22.07
C SER A 255 23.15 2.60 -21.57
N ALA A 256 22.88 2.36 -20.28
CA ALA A 256 23.00 1.08 -19.61
C ALA A 256 22.09 1.07 -18.37
N TRP A 257 21.48 -0.05 -18.11
CA TRP A 257 20.64 -0.31 -16.93
C TRP A 257 20.74 -1.79 -16.53
N VAL A 258 20.51 -2.08 -15.27
CA VAL A 258 20.67 -3.43 -14.69
C VAL A 258 19.48 -4.30 -15.04
N VAL A 259 19.76 -5.53 -15.48
CA VAL A 259 18.76 -6.51 -15.93
C VAL A 259 18.56 -7.59 -14.86
N ILE A 260 17.30 -7.94 -14.60
CA ILE A 260 16.94 -9.07 -13.77
C ILE A 260 16.81 -10.31 -14.67
N ASP A 261 17.58 -11.39 -14.39
CA ASP A 261 17.48 -12.68 -15.11
C ASP A 261 16.39 -13.58 -14.50
N GLY A 262 16.17 -13.47 -13.19
CA GLY A 262 15.17 -14.25 -12.49
C GLY A 262 14.87 -13.77 -11.08
N VAL A 263 13.98 -14.48 -10.41
CA VAL A 263 13.59 -14.16 -9.05
C VAL A 263 13.65 -15.38 -8.12
N GLY A 264 14.05 -15.16 -6.89
CA GLY A 264 14.10 -16.18 -5.86
C GLY A 264 12.73 -16.57 -5.31
N SER A 265 12.73 -17.60 -4.47
CA SER A 265 11.49 -18.06 -3.84
C SER A 265 10.93 -16.99 -2.89
N GLY A 266 9.70 -16.56 -3.11
CA GLY A 266 9.02 -15.53 -2.30
C GLY A 266 9.11 -14.14 -2.88
N THR A 267 9.82 -13.96 -4.00
CA THR A 267 9.83 -12.71 -4.77
C THR A 267 8.76 -12.80 -5.87
N ASN A 268 7.96 -11.76 -5.99
CA ASN A 268 6.93 -11.62 -7.02
C ASN A 268 7.46 -10.77 -8.17
N THR A 269 7.12 -11.14 -9.39
CA THR A 269 7.27 -10.30 -10.57
C THR A 269 5.96 -9.56 -10.79
N ASP A 270 5.99 -8.24 -10.76
CA ASP A 270 4.79 -7.40 -10.98
C ASP A 270 4.67 -6.95 -12.42
N ILE A 271 5.82 -6.71 -13.09
CA ILE A 271 5.91 -6.36 -14.51
C ILE A 271 7.07 -7.14 -15.13
N GLN A 272 6.85 -7.69 -16.31
CA GLN A 272 7.87 -8.33 -17.13
C GLN A 272 7.83 -7.85 -18.59
N GLY A 273 8.92 -8.03 -19.34
CA GLY A 273 8.93 -7.62 -20.74
C GLY A 273 10.10 -8.17 -21.54
N ASP A 274 10.00 -8.00 -22.86
CA ASP A 274 11.07 -8.32 -23.81
C ASP A 274 12.03 -7.13 -23.90
N ILE A 275 13.31 -7.39 -23.72
CA ILE A 275 14.36 -6.38 -23.71
C ILE A 275 15.45 -6.67 -24.73
N ASN A 276 16.18 -5.64 -25.12
CA ASN A 276 17.42 -5.80 -25.90
C ASN A 276 18.64 -5.59 -25.01
N THR A 277 19.63 -6.45 -25.20
CA THR A 277 20.96 -6.35 -24.59
C THR A 277 22.04 -6.37 -25.68
N SER A 278 23.26 -5.99 -25.34
CA SER A 278 24.41 -6.09 -26.27
C SER A 278 24.68 -7.52 -26.74
N GLU A 279 24.15 -8.54 -26.04
CA GLU A 279 24.28 -9.95 -26.39
C GLU A 279 23.08 -10.48 -27.19
N GLY A 280 22.06 -9.63 -27.40
CA GLY A 280 20.83 -9.96 -28.14
C GLY A 280 19.56 -9.79 -27.31
N PRO A 281 18.40 -10.05 -27.91
CA PRO A 281 17.12 -9.89 -27.23
C PRO A 281 16.89 -11.01 -26.20
N LEU A 282 16.33 -10.66 -25.06
CA LEU A 282 15.84 -11.55 -24.01
C LEU A 282 14.34 -11.36 -23.85
N GLN A 283 13.63 -12.42 -23.46
CA GLN A 283 12.17 -12.42 -23.40
C GLN A 283 11.66 -12.66 -21.98
N ASP A 284 10.51 -12.05 -21.68
CA ASP A 284 9.75 -12.24 -20.44
C ASP A 284 10.56 -11.96 -19.16
N LEU A 285 11.53 -11.02 -19.20
CA LEU A 285 12.35 -10.71 -18.03
C LEU A 285 11.62 -9.79 -17.04
N PRO A 286 11.83 -9.98 -15.72
CA PRO A 286 11.27 -9.11 -14.71
C PRO A 286 11.81 -7.68 -14.84
N LEU A 287 10.90 -6.70 -14.73
CA LEU A 287 11.22 -5.27 -14.81
C LEU A 287 10.87 -4.54 -13.51
N LEU A 288 9.90 -5.08 -12.77
CA LEU A 288 9.52 -4.67 -11.43
C LEU A 288 9.23 -5.90 -10.61
N VAL A 289 9.84 -5.96 -9.44
CA VAL A 289 9.70 -7.08 -8.51
C VAL A 289 9.50 -6.59 -7.09
N ASN A 290 8.86 -7.40 -6.26
CA ASN A 290 8.75 -7.15 -4.83
C ASN A 290 8.87 -8.44 -4.02
N PHE A 291 9.35 -8.31 -2.80
CA PHE A 291 9.38 -9.40 -1.82
C PHE A 291 9.20 -8.87 -0.39
N THR A 292 8.92 -9.77 0.53
CA THR A 292 8.83 -9.46 1.96
C THR A 292 9.94 -10.19 2.72
N ASP A 293 10.53 -9.53 3.72
CA ASP A 293 11.38 -10.16 4.72
C ASP A 293 10.77 -9.89 6.11
N ASP A 294 10.22 -10.94 6.72
CA ASP A 294 9.38 -10.90 7.93
C ASP A 294 8.17 -9.95 7.77
N ASN A 295 8.23 -8.73 8.34
CA ASN A 295 7.10 -7.80 8.39
C ASN A 295 7.17 -6.67 7.36
N GLY A 296 8.31 -6.48 6.72
CA GLY A 296 8.54 -5.38 5.79
C GLY A 296 8.64 -5.83 4.35
N LYS A 297 8.79 -4.87 3.46
CA LYS A 297 8.74 -5.07 2.01
C LYS A 297 9.95 -4.42 1.33
N VAL A 298 10.42 -5.07 0.28
CA VAL A 298 11.39 -4.50 -0.66
C VAL A 298 10.78 -4.49 -2.05
N ILE A 299 10.90 -3.36 -2.73
CA ILE A 299 10.47 -3.15 -4.13
C ILE A 299 11.70 -2.76 -4.92
N TYR A 300 11.91 -3.42 -6.04
CA TYR A 300 12.99 -3.09 -6.96
C TYR A 300 12.46 -2.90 -8.37
N THR A 301 12.96 -1.84 -9.05
CA THR A 301 12.65 -1.55 -10.44
C THR A 301 13.94 -1.46 -11.26
N THR A 302 13.91 -1.96 -12.49
CA THR A 302 14.98 -1.76 -13.47
C THR A 302 14.88 -0.38 -14.13
N PHE A 303 13.80 0.36 -13.91
CA PHE A 303 13.52 1.70 -14.41
C PHE A 303 13.38 2.68 -13.23
N HIS A 304 13.49 3.96 -13.49
CA HIS A 304 13.49 5.01 -12.48
C HIS A 304 12.75 6.27 -12.98
N ASN A 305 12.60 7.26 -12.10
CA ASN A 305 11.99 8.54 -12.40
C ASN A 305 13.08 9.57 -12.73
N GLU A 306 13.30 9.82 -14.02
CA GLU A 306 14.19 10.87 -14.51
C GLU A 306 13.46 11.74 -15.55
N ALA A 307 14.16 12.73 -16.13
CA ALA A 307 13.60 13.76 -17.01
C ALA A 307 12.78 13.26 -18.22
N GLN A 308 12.85 11.98 -18.58
CA GLN A 308 12.14 11.37 -19.70
C GLN A 308 11.22 10.23 -19.30
N VAL A 309 10.80 10.18 -18.03
CA VAL A 309 9.88 9.15 -17.54
C VAL A 309 8.58 9.13 -18.36
N THR A 310 8.07 7.94 -18.65
CA THR A 310 6.75 7.80 -19.27
C THR A 310 5.65 8.06 -18.25
N ALA A 311 4.47 8.48 -18.73
CA ALA A 311 3.30 8.60 -17.86
C ALA A 311 2.91 7.28 -17.17
N ASP A 312 3.28 6.14 -17.77
CA ASP A 312 3.07 4.83 -17.19
C ASP A 312 4.03 4.58 -16.02
N ALA A 313 5.33 4.82 -16.22
CA ALA A 313 6.32 4.67 -15.16
C ALA A 313 6.00 5.59 -13.95
N GLU A 314 5.68 6.85 -14.20
CA GLU A 314 5.25 7.78 -13.14
C GLU A 314 4.03 7.25 -12.36
N LYS A 315 3.01 6.77 -13.08
CA LYS A 315 1.80 6.23 -12.45
C LYS A 315 2.08 4.96 -11.64
N ILE A 316 2.97 4.09 -12.13
CA ILE A 316 3.42 2.88 -11.42
C ILE A 316 4.14 3.26 -10.12
N LEU A 317 5.09 4.21 -10.19
CA LEU A 317 5.83 4.67 -9.02
C LEU A 317 4.90 5.28 -7.96
N LYS A 318 3.92 6.11 -8.37
CA LYS A 318 2.88 6.65 -7.46
C LYS A 318 2.04 5.54 -6.79
N TYR A 319 1.74 4.46 -7.49
CA TYR A 319 1.05 3.30 -6.91
C TYR A 319 1.89 2.65 -5.81
N PHE A 320 3.17 2.38 -6.10
CA PHE A 320 4.04 1.67 -5.17
C PHE A 320 4.41 2.48 -3.92
N VAL A 321 4.39 3.81 -3.98
CA VAL A 321 4.56 4.64 -2.77
C VAL A 321 3.54 4.26 -1.69
N PHE A 322 2.29 3.98 -2.05
CA PHE A 322 1.27 3.55 -1.08
C PHE A 322 1.33 2.06 -0.74
N GLU A 323 2.05 1.26 -1.50
CA GLU A 323 2.24 -0.18 -1.19
C GLU A 323 3.33 -0.43 -0.15
N MET A 324 4.08 0.61 0.21
CA MET A 324 5.20 0.59 1.15
C MET A 324 4.80 0.86 2.60
#